data_2220c5c2f94f81bc692ba4a1b30d35b1
#
_entry.id   2220c5c2f94f81bc692ba4a1b30d35b1
#
_cell.length_a   1.000
_cell.length_b   1.000
_cell.length_c   1.000
_cell.angle_alpha   90.00
_cell.angle_beta   90.00
_cell.angle_gamma   90.00
#
_symmetry.space_group_name_H-M   'P 1'
#
loop_
_entity.id
_entity.type
_entity.pdbx_description
1 polymer ?
#
loop_
_entity_poly.entity_id
_entity_poly.type
_entity_poly.pdbx_seq_one_letter_code
_entity_poly.pdbx_strand_id
1 'polypeptide(L)'
;KFSSSHTKTFTYIYLPQKKGMFKVPGFRLRIGGKDYATPDLSVTVEDSATTTKQPQQYSFDPYYDPFGGIYPDRSRSQGETVLLCLPESQSVWLGEPAIISYYIYTDQRMDSFYSENENDYPGYGKSVYEQPQNLNYEDVQYKGRRFQRALIKRSAIFPQTTGRLQMPTLTGKIQFSGFYSYMNRKVDSSPAYINVKPLPASKPAGFTGAVGKFSVNQVYSASKVTLGEAITCTVQVSGKGNFSQFTSPLFPSVDKFQVSEPSVDDKLRNPLEGTRHINYTLLPRETGEFTLPSVTFSWFDTSSGTYKTFRGQPQTVKVKQGNVLSYFSGLLEADAPKAMNPLLNRASHSDFRPYVYRTWFWLVLAVLLFSLIVSGIISHNNRLSREDPAAYAIKTANRVLNKYWRQATEAASRLSPEFYPLAESGLSQYLAKKFGISRSLGTGELLNE
;
A
#
# COMPACT_ATOMS: atom_id res chain seq x y z
N LYS A 1 -14.87 7.56 28.01
CA LYS A 1 -15.92 7.05 27.08
C LYS A 1 -15.55 7.54 25.69
N PHE A 2 -15.07 6.63 24.83
CA PHE A 2 -14.87 6.94 23.41
C PHE A 2 -16.20 6.81 22.71
N SER A 3 -16.68 7.90 22.11
CA SER A 3 -17.88 7.91 21.26
C SER A 3 -17.39 7.70 19.81
N SER A 4 -17.75 6.60 19.18
CA SER A 4 -17.55 6.40 17.73
C SER A 4 -18.80 6.88 17.00
N SER A 5 -18.64 7.80 16.05
CA SER A 5 -19.71 8.21 15.14
C SER A 5 -19.52 7.52 13.79
N HIS A 6 -20.57 6.86 13.29
CA HIS A 6 -20.61 6.30 11.95
C HIS A 6 -21.48 7.18 11.06
N THR A 7 -20.91 7.69 9.97
CA THR A 7 -21.65 8.49 8.97
C THR A 7 -21.88 7.64 7.73
N LYS A 8 -23.13 7.56 7.28
CA LYS A 8 -23.50 6.94 6.00
C LYS A 8 -24.06 8.00 5.07
N THR A 9 -23.38 8.21 3.93
CA THR A 9 -23.78 9.20 2.91
C THR A 9 -24.47 8.51 1.76
N PHE A 10 -25.61 9.03 1.33
CA PHE A 10 -26.33 8.60 0.14
C PHE A 10 -26.30 9.75 -0.87
N THR A 11 -25.79 9.50 -2.08
CA THR A 11 -25.73 10.50 -3.15
C THR A 11 -26.69 10.10 -4.26
N TYR A 12 -27.60 11.00 -4.65
CA TYR A 12 -28.52 10.81 -5.75
C TYR A 12 -28.20 11.84 -6.84
N ILE A 13 -28.02 11.36 -8.07
CA ILE A 13 -27.72 12.22 -9.23
C ILE A 13 -28.94 12.27 -10.11
N TYR A 14 -29.48 13.48 -10.33
CA TYR A 14 -30.60 13.74 -11.23
C TYR A 14 -30.08 14.39 -12.51
N LEU A 15 -30.44 13.84 -13.67
CA LEU A 15 -30.15 14.38 -14.98
C LEU A 15 -31.44 14.99 -15.57
N PRO A 16 -31.54 16.32 -15.68
CA PRO A 16 -32.72 16.95 -16.26
C PRO A 16 -32.76 16.68 -17.76
N GLN A 17 -33.92 16.25 -18.27
CA GLN A 17 -34.16 15.98 -19.70
C GLN A 17 -34.85 17.15 -20.42
N LYS A 18 -35.39 18.12 -19.72
CA LYS A 18 -36.11 19.27 -20.26
C LYS A 18 -35.80 20.51 -19.39
N LYS A 19 -35.94 21.69 -20.02
CA LYS A 19 -35.90 22.99 -19.34
C LYS A 19 -37.13 23.21 -18.46
N GLY A 20 -37.00 23.98 -17.43
CA GLY A 20 -38.08 24.39 -16.57
C GLY A 20 -37.77 24.30 -15.10
N MET A 21 -38.75 24.59 -14.28
CA MET A 21 -38.65 24.49 -12.82
C MET A 21 -39.11 23.09 -12.40
N PHE A 22 -38.24 22.38 -11.73
CA PHE A 22 -38.48 21.02 -11.22
C PHE A 22 -38.44 21.03 -9.70
N LYS A 23 -39.36 20.28 -9.10
CA LYS A 23 -39.41 20.07 -7.67
C LYS A 23 -38.87 18.67 -7.36
N VAL A 24 -37.74 18.59 -6.66
CA VAL A 24 -37.18 17.33 -6.19
C VAL A 24 -37.76 17.08 -4.79
N PRO A 25 -38.54 16.01 -4.59
CA PRO A 25 -39.18 15.75 -3.30
C PRO A 25 -38.12 15.43 -2.22
N GLY A 26 -38.38 15.90 -1.02
CA GLY A 26 -37.53 15.59 0.14
C GLY A 26 -37.58 14.12 0.52
N PHE A 27 -36.49 13.61 1.09
CA PHE A 27 -36.36 12.24 1.56
C PHE A 27 -36.86 12.10 3.00
N ARG A 28 -37.47 10.93 3.29
CA ARG A 28 -37.81 10.53 4.64
C ARG A 28 -36.91 9.35 5.05
N LEU A 29 -36.29 9.48 6.20
CA LEU A 29 -35.39 8.48 6.76
C LEU A 29 -35.80 8.15 8.19
N ARG A 30 -35.86 6.88 8.53
CA ARG A 30 -36.12 6.43 9.90
C ARG A 30 -34.84 5.88 10.51
N ILE A 31 -34.34 6.57 11.54
CA ILE A 31 -33.09 6.21 12.22
C ILE A 31 -33.38 6.07 13.71
N GLY A 32 -33.11 4.90 14.28
CA GLY A 32 -33.31 4.66 15.71
C GLY A 32 -34.75 4.87 16.19
N GLY A 33 -35.75 4.61 15.34
CA GLY A 33 -37.17 4.78 15.65
C GLY A 33 -37.69 6.23 15.48
N LYS A 34 -36.87 7.19 15.11
CA LYS A 34 -37.24 8.59 14.79
C LYS A 34 -37.26 8.83 13.31
N ASP A 35 -38.29 9.52 12.84
CA ASP A 35 -38.43 9.92 11.44
C ASP A 35 -37.77 11.30 11.20
N TYR A 36 -36.90 11.34 10.19
CA TYR A 36 -36.26 12.57 9.71
C TYR A 36 -36.73 12.83 8.28
N ALA A 37 -37.06 14.06 7.96
CA ALA A 37 -37.45 14.47 6.63
C ALA A 37 -36.59 15.65 6.18
N THR A 38 -36.14 15.62 4.93
CA THR A 38 -35.51 16.78 4.29
C THR A 38 -36.58 17.60 3.56
N PRO A 39 -36.43 18.93 3.43
CA PRO A 39 -37.34 19.75 2.65
C PRO A 39 -37.24 19.42 1.15
N ASP A 40 -38.30 19.74 0.42
CA ASP A 40 -38.32 19.69 -1.04
C ASP A 40 -37.36 20.74 -1.60
N LEU A 41 -36.63 20.38 -2.66
CA LEU A 41 -35.70 21.28 -3.36
C LEU A 41 -36.29 21.68 -4.72
N SER A 42 -36.36 22.99 -5.00
CA SER A 42 -36.74 23.51 -6.32
C SER A 42 -35.48 23.79 -7.14
N VAL A 43 -35.39 23.22 -8.33
CA VAL A 43 -34.27 23.39 -9.27
C VAL A 43 -34.80 23.95 -10.58
N THR A 44 -34.22 25.07 -11.04
CA THR A 44 -34.51 25.65 -12.34
C THR A 44 -33.44 25.21 -13.35
N VAL A 45 -33.84 24.60 -14.43
CA VAL A 45 -32.97 24.15 -15.53
C VAL A 45 -33.10 25.15 -16.68
N GLU A 46 -32.00 25.83 -17.00
CA GLU A 46 -31.88 26.81 -18.06
C GLU A 46 -30.92 26.33 -19.15
N ASP A 47 -30.91 26.99 -20.32
CA ASP A 47 -29.88 26.74 -21.35
C ASP A 47 -28.50 27.16 -20.88
N SER A 48 -27.47 26.52 -21.43
CA SER A 48 -26.05 26.75 -21.12
C SER A 48 -25.74 28.22 -20.89
N ALA A 49 -25.20 28.51 -19.71
CA ALA A 49 -24.94 29.84 -19.20
C ALA A 49 -24.26 30.76 -20.21
N THR A 50 -24.98 31.74 -20.68
CA THR A 50 -24.41 33.00 -21.12
C THR A 50 -23.84 33.62 -19.84
N THR A 51 -22.57 33.89 -19.81
CA THR A 51 -21.81 34.44 -18.67
C THR A 51 -22.43 35.75 -18.19
N THR A 52 -23.37 35.69 -17.28
CA THR A 52 -23.90 36.89 -16.62
C THR A 52 -22.87 37.29 -15.58
N LYS A 53 -22.24 38.45 -15.76
CA LYS A 53 -21.36 39.07 -14.79
C LYS A 53 -22.10 39.15 -13.44
N GLN A 54 -21.58 38.43 -12.46
CA GLN A 54 -22.04 38.53 -11.06
C GLN A 54 -21.85 39.98 -10.58
N PRO A 55 -22.81 40.57 -9.88
CA PRO A 55 -22.61 41.87 -9.24
C PRO A 55 -21.49 41.71 -8.19
N GLN A 56 -20.52 42.62 -8.22
CA GLN A 56 -19.47 42.71 -7.21
C GLN A 56 -20.13 42.92 -5.84
N GLN A 57 -20.10 41.89 -5.03
CA GLN A 57 -20.40 41.97 -3.63
C GLN A 57 -19.18 42.65 -2.96
N TYR A 58 -19.33 43.90 -2.56
CA TYR A 58 -18.36 44.62 -1.75
C TYR A 58 -18.20 43.88 -0.43
N SER A 59 -17.12 43.06 -0.33
CA SER A 59 -16.68 42.58 0.98
C SER A 59 -15.91 43.72 1.65
N PHE A 60 -16.39 44.12 2.81
CA PHE A 60 -15.73 45.08 3.71
C PHE A 60 -14.38 44.47 4.10
N ASP A 61 -13.27 45.06 3.61
CA ASP A 61 -11.91 44.70 4.00
C ASP A 61 -11.58 45.44 5.30
N PRO A 62 -11.32 44.74 6.43
CA PRO A 62 -11.03 45.40 7.70
C PRO A 62 -9.61 45.95 7.81
N TYR A 63 -8.80 45.92 6.77
CA TYR A 63 -7.47 46.53 6.75
C TYR A 63 -7.41 47.74 5.82
N TYR A 64 -7.95 48.88 6.30
CA TYR A 64 -7.69 50.17 5.72
C TYR A 64 -6.25 50.57 6.05
N ASP A 65 -5.37 50.56 5.00
CA ASP A 65 -4.02 51.10 5.10
C ASP A 65 -4.05 52.63 4.95
N PRO A 66 -3.78 53.40 6.01
CA PRO A 66 -3.83 54.88 5.97
C PRO A 66 -2.64 55.53 5.25
N PHE A 67 -1.65 54.73 4.80
CA PHE A 67 -0.51 55.20 4.00
C PHE A 67 -0.58 54.70 2.57
N GLY A 68 -1.68 55.00 1.87
CA GLY A 68 -1.88 54.65 0.47
C GLY A 68 -0.74 55.08 -0.44
N GLY A 69 0.36 54.35 -0.42
CA GLY A 69 1.42 54.43 -1.38
C GLY A 69 0.88 54.03 -2.74
N ILE A 70 1.03 54.93 -3.71
CA ILE A 70 0.73 54.77 -5.13
C ILE A 70 1.55 53.59 -5.69
N TYR A 71 1.07 52.37 -5.46
CA TYR A 71 1.46 51.24 -6.28
C TYR A 71 0.39 51.05 -7.33
N PRO A 72 0.74 51.09 -8.63
CA PRO A 72 -0.24 50.78 -9.67
C PRO A 72 -0.82 49.43 -9.31
N ASP A 73 -2.13 49.35 -9.27
CA ASP A 73 -2.93 48.15 -9.13
C ASP A 73 -2.49 47.15 -10.20
N ARG A 74 -1.45 46.41 -9.88
CA ARG A 74 -1.17 45.16 -10.55
C ARG A 74 -2.25 44.24 -10.02
N SER A 75 -3.43 44.29 -10.65
CA SER A 75 -4.34 43.15 -10.67
C SER A 75 -3.46 41.95 -11.03
N ARG A 76 -2.96 41.28 -9.99
CA ARG A 76 -2.22 39.99 -10.17
C ARG A 76 -3.20 39.11 -10.86
N SER A 77 -3.06 38.97 -12.19
CA SER A 77 -3.75 37.94 -12.93
C SER A 77 -3.53 36.67 -12.14
N GLN A 78 -4.58 36.16 -11.52
CA GLN A 78 -4.50 34.87 -10.84
C GLN A 78 -3.96 33.91 -11.88
N GLY A 79 -2.75 33.40 -11.65
CA GLY A 79 -2.10 32.52 -12.60
C GLY A 79 -3.02 31.34 -12.94
N GLU A 80 -2.94 30.88 -14.15
CA GLU A 80 -3.75 29.77 -14.64
C GLU A 80 -3.10 28.46 -14.21
N THR A 81 -3.89 27.59 -13.59
CA THR A 81 -3.45 26.23 -13.29
C THR A 81 -4.55 25.26 -13.67
N VAL A 82 -4.23 24.29 -14.50
CA VAL A 82 -5.16 23.30 -15.03
C VAL A 82 -4.60 21.89 -14.83
N LEU A 83 -5.48 20.96 -14.52
CA LEU A 83 -5.16 19.53 -14.46
C LEU A 83 -5.72 18.86 -15.69
N LEU A 84 -4.87 18.24 -16.49
CA LEU A 84 -5.26 17.60 -17.74
C LEU A 84 -5.15 16.08 -17.62
N CYS A 85 -6.20 15.38 -18.07
CA CYS A 85 -6.17 13.94 -18.31
C CYS A 85 -5.87 13.72 -19.79
N LEU A 86 -4.73 13.12 -20.09
CA LEU A 86 -4.22 12.92 -21.45
C LEU A 86 -4.07 11.42 -21.73
N PRO A 87 -4.98 10.81 -22.52
CA PRO A 87 -4.80 9.46 -23.03
C PRO A 87 -3.64 9.42 -24.04
N GLU A 88 -2.75 8.42 -23.96
CA GLU A 88 -1.69 8.23 -24.96
C GLU A 88 -2.24 7.82 -26.33
N SER A 89 -3.41 7.14 -26.35
CA SER A 89 -4.11 6.75 -27.56
C SER A 89 -5.58 7.11 -27.48
N GLN A 90 -6.10 7.73 -28.54
CA GLN A 90 -7.52 8.08 -28.63
C GLN A 90 -8.41 6.89 -29.00
N SER A 91 -7.82 5.81 -29.53
CA SER A 91 -8.55 4.61 -29.95
C SER A 91 -7.74 3.36 -29.65
N VAL A 92 -8.38 2.39 -29.01
CA VAL A 92 -7.80 1.10 -28.64
C VAL A 92 -8.79 -0.04 -28.93
N TRP A 93 -8.31 -1.28 -28.92
CA TRP A 93 -9.16 -2.44 -29.04
C TRP A 93 -9.74 -2.84 -27.65
N LEU A 94 -10.86 -3.54 -27.67
CA LEU A 94 -11.44 -4.12 -26.46
C LEU A 94 -10.41 -5.02 -25.75
N GLY A 95 -10.14 -4.74 -24.47
CA GLY A 95 -9.12 -5.43 -23.69
C GLY A 95 -7.69 -4.93 -23.94
N GLU A 96 -7.42 -4.09 -24.93
CA GLU A 96 -6.11 -3.47 -25.12
C GLU A 96 -5.86 -2.42 -24.03
N PRO A 97 -4.76 -2.53 -23.26
CA PRO A 97 -4.46 -1.54 -22.24
C PRO A 97 -4.18 -0.16 -22.84
N ALA A 98 -4.86 0.86 -22.30
CA ALA A 98 -4.62 2.27 -22.61
C ALA A 98 -3.95 2.96 -21.43
N ILE A 99 -2.91 3.76 -21.66
CA ILE A 99 -2.31 4.59 -20.63
C ILE A 99 -2.94 5.96 -20.66
N ILE A 100 -3.36 6.46 -19.51
CA ILE A 100 -3.77 7.84 -19.28
C ILE A 100 -2.80 8.51 -18.33
N SER A 101 -2.46 9.75 -18.62
CA SER A 101 -1.53 10.56 -17.83
C SER A 101 -2.22 11.80 -17.31
N TYR A 102 -2.11 12.05 -16.00
CA TYR A 102 -2.58 13.30 -15.40
C TYR A 102 -1.41 14.24 -15.26
N TYR A 103 -1.49 15.38 -15.95
CA TYR A 103 -0.50 16.45 -15.88
C TYR A 103 -1.12 17.70 -15.30
N ILE A 104 -0.42 18.31 -14.37
CA ILE A 104 -0.73 19.66 -13.94
C ILE A 104 0.09 20.64 -14.77
N TYR A 105 -0.60 21.68 -15.28
CA TYR A 105 -0.01 22.80 -16.00
C TYR A 105 -0.22 24.06 -15.19
N THR A 106 0.83 24.82 -14.92
CA THR A 106 0.75 26.04 -14.15
C THR A 106 1.69 27.11 -14.70
N ASP A 107 1.27 28.38 -14.71
CA ASP A 107 2.10 29.55 -15.01
C ASP A 107 2.58 30.28 -13.76
N GLN A 108 2.34 29.68 -12.58
CA GLN A 108 2.74 30.21 -11.27
C GLN A 108 3.46 29.14 -10.45
N ARG A 109 4.27 29.59 -9.49
CA ARG A 109 4.98 28.68 -8.60
C ARG A 109 3.98 27.96 -7.68
N MET A 110 3.98 26.63 -7.76
CA MET A 110 3.18 25.74 -6.95
C MET A 110 4.08 25.00 -5.96
N ASP A 111 3.68 24.89 -4.69
CA ASP A 111 4.47 24.19 -3.67
C ASP A 111 4.18 22.69 -3.65
N SER A 112 2.90 22.33 -3.70
CA SER A 112 2.50 20.94 -3.63
C SER A 112 1.15 20.67 -4.29
N PHE A 113 0.97 19.41 -4.68
CA PHE A 113 -0.30 18.86 -5.16
C PHE A 113 -0.66 17.63 -4.33
N TYR A 114 -1.90 17.60 -3.85
CA TYR A 114 -2.46 16.47 -3.13
C TYR A 114 -3.65 15.91 -3.90
N SER A 115 -3.55 14.64 -4.29
CA SER A 115 -4.68 13.91 -4.88
C SER A 115 -5.72 13.63 -3.80
N GLU A 116 -6.96 14.07 -4.00
CA GLU A 116 -8.06 13.85 -3.05
C GLU A 116 -8.94 12.67 -3.43
N ASN A 117 -9.39 12.64 -4.67
CA ASN A 117 -10.35 11.67 -5.15
C ASN A 117 -10.15 11.40 -6.64
N GLU A 118 -10.53 10.20 -7.07
CA GLU A 118 -10.57 9.79 -8.46
C GLU A 118 -11.94 9.16 -8.72
N ASN A 119 -12.77 9.86 -9.50
CA ASN A 119 -14.10 9.38 -9.85
C ASN A 119 -13.99 8.43 -11.05
N ASP A 120 -14.30 7.16 -10.81
CA ASP A 120 -14.31 6.12 -11.83
C ASP A 120 -15.65 6.05 -12.55
N TYR A 121 -15.60 5.62 -13.80
CA TYR A 121 -16.78 5.34 -14.64
C TYR A 121 -16.82 3.84 -14.96
N PRO A 122 -18.00 3.28 -15.28
CA PRO A 122 -18.12 1.86 -15.62
C PRO A 122 -17.48 1.56 -16.98
N GLY A 123 -17.13 0.30 -17.19
CA GLY A 123 -16.71 -0.22 -18.49
C GLY A 123 -15.21 -0.45 -18.66
N TYR A 124 -14.41 -0.30 -17.60
CA TYR A 124 -12.98 -0.64 -17.60
C TYR A 124 -12.48 -1.10 -16.22
N GLY A 125 -11.40 -1.85 -16.24
CA GLY A 125 -10.53 -2.03 -15.08
C GLY A 125 -9.40 -1.00 -15.07
N LYS A 126 -8.82 -0.72 -13.90
CA LYS A 126 -7.76 0.29 -13.73
C LYS A 126 -6.63 -0.25 -12.86
N SER A 127 -5.40 0.13 -13.18
CA SER A 127 -4.21 -0.12 -12.36
C SER A 127 -3.29 1.10 -12.38
N VAL A 128 -2.61 1.37 -11.28
CA VAL A 128 -1.59 2.43 -11.25
C VAL A 128 -0.38 1.98 -12.04
N TYR A 129 0.02 2.79 -13.03
CA TYR A 129 1.19 2.53 -13.85
C TYR A 129 2.43 3.24 -13.31
N GLU A 130 2.28 4.52 -12.93
CA GLU A 130 3.33 5.36 -12.38
C GLU A 130 2.73 6.46 -11.51
N GLN A 131 3.32 6.72 -10.36
CA GLN A 131 2.94 7.82 -9.49
C GLN A 131 4.20 8.41 -8.85
N PRO A 132 4.72 9.53 -9.40
CA PRO A 132 5.90 10.20 -8.86
C PRO A 132 5.70 10.65 -7.42
N GLN A 133 6.70 10.47 -6.57
CA GLN A 133 6.69 10.98 -5.20
C GLN A 133 6.99 12.49 -5.16
N ASN A 134 7.81 12.96 -6.11
CA ASN A 134 8.17 14.37 -6.27
C ASN A 134 7.72 14.86 -7.64
N LEU A 135 7.27 16.10 -7.72
CA LEU A 135 6.86 16.73 -8.95
C LEU A 135 8.10 17.29 -9.68
N ASN A 136 8.37 16.72 -10.84
CA ASN A 136 9.41 17.23 -11.74
C ASN A 136 8.75 18.14 -12.78
N TYR A 137 9.13 19.42 -12.77
CA TYR A 137 8.58 20.43 -13.67
C TYR A 137 9.39 20.52 -14.93
N GLU A 138 8.70 20.61 -16.05
CA GLU A 138 9.26 20.91 -17.37
C GLU A 138 8.55 22.10 -18.00
N ASP A 139 9.33 22.98 -18.66
CA ASP A 139 8.79 24.15 -19.35
C ASP A 139 8.12 23.72 -20.66
N VAL A 140 6.88 24.14 -20.85
CA VAL A 140 6.09 23.81 -22.05
C VAL A 140 5.30 25.02 -22.54
N GLN A 141 4.93 25.01 -23.82
CA GLN A 141 3.95 25.95 -24.36
C GLN A 141 2.55 25.34 -24.31
N TYR A 142 1.60 26.05 -23.69
CA TYR A 142 0.20 25.66 -23.64
C TYR A 142 -0.68 26.88 -23.97
N LYS A 143 -1.56 26.73 -24.96
CA LYS A 143 -2.42 27.83 -25.48
C LYS A 143 -1.63 29.09 -25.84
N GLY A 144 -0.42 28.94 -26.43
CA GLY A 144 0.43 30.06 -26.84
C GLY A 144 1.16 30.78 -25.70
N ARG A 145 1.03 30.33 -24.46
CA ARG A 145 1.73 30.88 -23.29
C ARG A 145 2.71 29.86 -22.70
N ARG A 146 3.70 30.33 -21.97
CA ARG A 146 4.65 29.48 -21.25
C ARG A 146 4.04 28.99 -19.96
N PHE A 147 4.07 27.67 -19.78
CA PHE A 147 3.64 26.95 -18.57
C PHE A 147 4.77 26.02 -18.10
N GLN A 148 4.69 25.65 -16.85
CA GLN A 148 5.39 24.50 -16.31
C GLN A 148 4.39 23.37 -16.18
N ARG A 149 4.77 22.15 -16.59
CA ARG A 149 3.95 20.97 -16.35
C ARG A 149 4.69 19.95 -15.50
N ALA A 150 3.95 19.22 -14.69
CA ALA A 150 4.45 18.08 -13.95
C ALA A 150 3.50 16.89 -14.07
N LEU A 151 4.07 15.68 -14.15
CA LEU A 151 3.30 14.46 -14.10
C LEU A 151 2.84 14.19 -12.67
N ILE A 152 1.53 14.00 -12.50
CA ILE A 152 0.91 13.66 -11.22
C ILE A 152 0.78 12.14 -11.07
N LYS A 153 0.25 11.50 -12.12
CA LYS A 153 -0.07 10.07 -12.11
C LYS A 153 -0.23 9.54 -13.52
N ARG A 154 0.18 8.31 -13.74
CA ARG A 154 -0.22 7.49 -14.89
C ARG A 154 -1.01 6.30 -14.43
N SER A 155 -2.08 6.00 -15.16
CA SER A 155 -2.92 4.81 -14.92
C SER A 155 -3.04 3.99 -16.19
N ALA A 156 -2.98 2.68 -16.03
CA ALA A 156 -3.32 1.73 -17.08
C ALA A 156 -4.82 1.44 -17.00
N ILE A 157 -5.53 1.66 -18.08
CA ILE A 157 -6.96 1.41 -18.24
C ILE A 157 -7.13 0.17 -19.11
N PHE A 158 -7.97 -0.75 -18.66
CA PHE A 158 -8.28 -2.01 -19.35
C PHE A 158 -9.76 -1.99 -19.78
N PRO A 159 -10.07 -1.58 -21.01
CA PRO A 159 -11.46 -1.48 -21.48
C PRO A 159 -12.16 -2.84 -21.48
N GLN A 160 -13.36 -2.89 -20.93
CA GLN A 160 -14.22 -4.07 -20.85
C GLN A 160 -15.48 -3.94 -21.72
N THR A 161 -15.80 -2.71 -22.18
CA THR A 161 -16.91 -2.41 -23.05
C THR A 161 -16.43 -1.66 -24.29
N THR A 162 -17.16 -1.80 -25.40
CA THR A 162 -16.87 -1.11 -26.66
C THR A 162 -17.57 0.25 -26.74
N GLY A 163 -17.06 1.12 -27.61
CA GLY A 163 -17.62 2.46 -27.82
C GLY A 163 -16.81 3.55 -27.12
N ARG A 164 -17.44 4.70 -26.90
CA ARG A 164 -16.79 5.86 -26.27
C ARG A 164 -16.80 5.69 -24.76
N LEU A 165 -15.62 5.52 -24.16
CA LEU A 165 -15.44 5.42 -22.71
C LEU A 165 -14.91 6.74 -22.15
N GLN A 166 -15.50 7.18 -21.06
CA GLN A 166 -15.02 8.32 -20.29
C GLN A 166 -13.92 7.84 -19.31
N MET A 167 -12.82 8.57 -19.30
CA MET A 167 -11.69 8.27 -18.41
C MET A 167 -11.96 8.79 -17.00
N PRO A 168 -11.32 8.21 -15.97
CA PRO A 168 -11.46 8.66 -14.59
C PRO A 168 -11.14 10.15 -14.47
N THR A 169 -11.87 10.86 -13.62
CA THR A 169 -11.62 12.26 -13.30
C THR A 169 -10.87 12.35 -11.97
N LEU A 170 -9.67 12.91 -12.02
CA LEU A 170 -8.84 13.13 -10.85
C LEU A 170 -9.13 14.49 -10.24
N THR A 171 -9.47 14.52 -8.97
CA THR A 171 -9.62 15.74 -8.17
C THR A 171 -8.44 15.89 -7.22
N GLY A 172 -7.90 17.08 -7.12
CA GLY A 172 -6.81 17.36 -6.19
C GLY A 172 -6.84 18.76 -5.63
N LYS A 173 -6.05 18.96 -4.59
CA LYS A 173 -5.76 20.26 -3.98
C LYS A 173 -4.36 20.71 -4.34
N ILE A 174 -4.27 21.96 -4.78
CA ILE A 174 -3.01 22.64 -5.05
C ILE A 174 -2.75 23.60 -3.91
N GLN A 175 -1.51 23.61 -3.43
CA GLN A 175 -1.05 24.56 -2.45
C GLN A 175 -0.07 25.55 -3.07
N PHE A 176 -0.33 26.82 -2.86
CA PHE A 176 0.52 27.94 -3.30
C PHE A 176 1.03 28.69 -2.08
N SER A 177 2.32 29.06 -2.07
CA SER A 177 2.87 29.96 -1.06
C SER A 177 2.39 31.38 -1.29
N GLY A 178 1.65 31.93 -0.33
CA GLY A 178 1.41 33.34 -0.22
C GLY A 178 2.42 34.01 0.71
N PHE A 179 2.46 35.35 0.73
CA PHE A 179 3.43 36.10 1.53
C PHE A 179 3.27 35.88 3.06
N TYR A 180 2.03 35.58 3.53
CA TYR A 180 1.72 35.32 4.94
C TYR A 180 0.88 34.07 5.20
N SER A 181 0.42 33.37 4.15
CA SER A 181 -0.44 32.20 4.29
C SER A 181 -0.37 31.30 3.06
N TYR A 182 -0.69 30.03 3.24
CA TYR A 182 -0.87 29.09 2.12
C TYR A 182 -2.29 29.24 1.57
N MET A 183 -2.39 29.34 0.25
CA MET A 183 -3.67 29.28 -0.45
C MET A 183 -3.86 27.88 -1.02
N ASN A 184 -5.00 27.26 -0.69
CA ASN A 184 -5.40 25.97 -1.22
C ASN A 184 -6.46 26.16 -2.32
N ARG A 185 -6.22 25.56 -3.48
CA ARG A 185 -7.18 25.58 -4.60
C ARG A 185 -7.49 24.16 -5.02
N LYS A 186 -8.79 23.84 -5.11
CA LYS A 186 -9.25 22.58 -5.68
C LYS A 186 -9.22 22.64 -7.20
N VAL A 187 -8.80 21.54 -7.84
CA VAL A 187 -8.77 21.39 -9.29
C VAL A 187 -9.24 20.00 -9.67
N ASP A 188 -10.07 19.93 -10.71
CA ASP A 188 -10.51 18.69 -11.31
C ASP A 188 -9.82 18.51 -12.66
N SER A 189 -9.50 17.28 -13.03
CA SER A 189 -8.92 17.00 -14.32
C SER A 189 -9.94 17.21 -15.43
N SER A 190 -9.45 17.66 -16.58
CA SER A 190 -10.28 17.74 -17.79
C SER A 190 -10.92 16.39 -18.10
N PRO A 191 -12.19 16.35 -18.57
CA PRO A 191 -12.80 15.12 -19.04
C PRO A 191 -12.05 14.62 -20.28
N ALA A 192 -11.73 13.33 -20.28
CA ALA A 192 -11.06 12.67 -21.40
C ALA A 192 -11.83 11.42 -21.82
N TYR A 193 -11.71 11.05 -23.08
CA TYR A 193 -12.42 9.92 -23.67
C TYR A 193 -11.48 9.12 -24.54
N ILE A 194 -11.70 7.81 -24.59
CA ILE A 194 -11.11 6.92 -25.57
C ILE A 194 -12.22 6.20 -26.36
N ASN A 195 -11.93 5.84 -27.59
CA ASN A 195 -12.83 5.03 -28.42
C ASN A 195 -12.36 3.58 -28.43
N VAL A 196 -13.19 2.66 -27.96
CA VAL A 196 -12.87 1.24 -27.88
C VAL A 196 -13.49 0.47 -29.03
N LYS A 197 -12.64 -0.07 -29.90
CA LYS A 197 -13.04 -0.88 -31.06
C LYS A 197 -13.37 -2.31 -30.61
N PRO A 198 -14.43 -2.92 -31.18
CA PRO A 198 -14.69 -4.34 -30.94
C PRO A 198 -13.59 -5.21 -31.55
N LEU A 199 -13.30 -6.34 -30.90
CA LEU A 199 -12.43 -7.35 -31.49
C LEU A 199 -13.16 -8.03 -32.67
N PRO A 200 -12.42 -8.49 -33.69
CA PRO A 200 -13.02 -9.26 -34.81
C PRO A 200 -13.82 -10.47 -34.29
N ALA A 201 -14.93 -10.76 -34.97
CA ALA A 201 -15.88 -11.80 -34.54
C ALA A 201 -15.32 -13.22 -34.59
N SER A 202 -14.35 -13.49 -35.46
CA SER A 202 -13.74 -14.81 -35.66
C SER A 202 -12.71 -15.12 -34.58
N LYS A 203 -13.16 -15.32 -33.34
CA LYS A 203 -12.27 -15.71 -32.21
C LYS A 203 -11.81 -17.16 -32.41
N PRO A 204 -10.48 -17.45 -32.37
CA PRO A 204 -9.96 -18.81 -32.47
C PRO A 204 -10.24 -19.61 -31.17
N ALA A 205 -10.23 -20.93 -31.32
CA ALA A 205 -10.24 -21.81 -30.17
C ALA A 205 -9.02 -21.52 -29.25
N GLY A 206 -9.23 -21.57 -27.95
CA GLY A 206 -8.19 -21.24 -26.96
C GLY A 206 -7.96 -19.75 -26.74
N PHE A 207 -8.82 -18.87 -27.27
CA PHE A 207 -8.79 -17.44 -26.92
C PHE A 207 -9.38 -17.21 -25.52
N THR A 208 -8.54 -16.78 -24.60
CA THR A 208 -8.86 -16.57 -23.18
C THR A 208 -8.97 -15.09 -22.80
N GLY A 209 -9.06 -14.19 -23.77
CA GLY A 209 -9.14 -12.75 -23.54
C GLY A 209 -7.79 -12.03 -23.56
N ALA A 210 -6.70 -12.67 -23.95
CA ALA A 210 -5.39 -12.06 -24.06
C ALA A 210 -5.34 -11.08 -25.24
N VAL A 211 -5.03 -9.81 -24.95
CA VAL A 211 -4.90 -8.72 -25.94
C VAL A 211 -3.58 -7.99 -25.72
N GLY A 212 -2.76 -7.91 -26.75
CA GLY A 212 -1.44 -7.29 -26.67
C GLY A 212 -0.42 -7.94 -27.60
N LYS A 213 0.85 -7.67 -27.34
CA LYS A 213 1.99 -8.25 -28.07
C LYS A 213 2.66 -9.28 -27.17
N PHE A 214 2.44 -10.54 -27.48
CA PHE A 214 2.97 -11.64 -26.67
C PHE A 214 3.89 -12.55 -27.48
N SER A 215 4.86 -13.11 -26.78
CA SER A 215 5.67 -14.27 -27.18
C SER A 215 5.37 -15.40 -26.20
N VAL A 216 5.13 -16.58 -26.71
CA VAL A 216 4.70 -17.72 -25.91
C VAL A 216 5.67 -18.88 -26.10
N ASN A 217 6.03 -19.56 -25.01
CA ASN A 217 6.85 -20.75 -25.02
C ASN A 217 6.23 -21.80 -24.09
N GLN A 218 6.44 -23.09 -24.40
CA GLN A 218 6.01 -24.22 -23.58
C GLN A 218 7.20 -25.12 -23.29
N VAL A 219 7.34 -25.52 -22.02
CA VAL A 219 8.41 -26.41 -21.58
C VAL A 219 7.85 -27.44 -20.60
N TYR A 220 8.28 -28.68 -20.71
CA TYR A 220 8.04 -29.72 -19.74
C TYR A 220 9.27 -29.94 -18.85
N SER A 221 9.08 -30.20 -17.57
CA SER A 221 10.16 -30.34 -16.59
C SER A 221 11.00 -31.59 -16.78
N ALA A 222 10.43 -32.67 -17.31
CA ALA A 222 11.12 -33.94 -17.51
C ALA A 222 10.54 -34.77 -18.66
N SER A 223 11.39 -35.57 -19.30
CA SER A 223 10.99 -36.57 -20.29
C SER A 223 11.04 -38.01 -19.74
N LYS A 224 11.55 -38.22 -18.53
CA LYS A 224 11.61 -39.50 -17.83
C LYS A 224 11.28 -39.28 -16.38
N VAL A 225 10.28 -40.00 -15.86
CA VAL A 225 9.84 -39.90 -14.46
C VAL A 225 9.49 -41.31 -13.94
N THR A 226 9.35 -41.42 -12.63
CA THR A 226 8.83 -42.63 -11.98
C THR A 226 7.32 -42.44 -11.67
N LEU A 227 6.62 -43.60 -11.57
CA LEU A 227 5.20 -43.57 -11.20
C LEU A 227 5.01 -42.84 -9.87
N GLY A 228 4.11 -41.86 -9.85
CA GLY A 228 3.86 -40.98 -8.68
C GLY A 228 4.70 -39.68 -8.65
N GLU A 229 5.71 -39.55 -9.54
CA GLU A 229 6.48 -38.31 -9.69
C GLU A 229 5.77 -37.36 -10.65
N ALA A 230 5.58 -36.13 -10.22
CA ALA A 230 4.86 -35.12 -10.99
C ALA A 230 5.71 -34.52 -12.11
N ILE A 231 5.08 -34.28 -13.26
CA ILE A 231 5.65 -33.53 -14.38
C ILE A 231 5.00 -32.16 -14.41
N THR A 232 5.79 -31.10 -14.54
CA THR A 232 5.26 -29.72 -14.71
C THR A 232 5.34 -29.32 -16.17
N CYS A 233 4.22 -28.91 -16.74
CA CYS A 233 4.16 -28.17 -18.01
C CYS A 233 4.06 -26.69 -17.72
N THR A 234 5.08 -25.93 -18.09
CA THR A 234 5.12 -24.48 -17.93
C THR A 234 4.85 -23.82 -19.27
N VAL A 235 3.77 -23.03 -19.35
CA VAL A 235 3.50 -22.12 -20.46
C VAL A 235 3.94 -20.73 -20.03
N GLN A 236 4.94 -20.19 -20.69
CA GLN A 236 5.49 -18.86 -20.45
C GLN A 236 4.94 -17.90 -21.48
N VAL A 237 4.22 -16.87 -21.02
CA VAL A 237 3.68 -15.77 -21.84
C VAL A 237 4.43 -14.51 -21.48
N SER A 238 5.25 -14.00 -22.40
CA SER A 238 6.07 -12.79 -22.21
C SER A 238 5.65 -11.69 -23.16
N GLY A 239 5.67 -10.43 -22.73
CA GLY A 239 5.38 -9.32 -23.61
C GLY A 239 4.70 -8.14 -22.95
N LYS A 240 3.90 -7.41 -23.74
CA LYS A 240 3.12 -6.23 -23.31
C LYS A 240 1.65 -6.41 -23.67
N GLY A 241 0.78 -6.32 -22.67
CA GLY A 241 -0.67 -6.48 -22.85
C GLY A 241 -1.45 -6.54 -21.54
N ASN A 242 -2.63 -7.12 -21.59
CA ASN A 242 -3.59 -7.15 -20.49
C ASN A 242 -3.41 -8.36 -19.56
N PHE A 243 -2.24 -8.53 -18.95
CA PHE A 243 -1.93 -9.68 -18.07
C PHE A 243 -2.99 -9.93 -16.98
N SER A 244 -3.60 -8.88 -16.43
CA SER A 244 -4.62 -8.99 -15.38
C SER A 244 -6.00 -9.42 -15.87
N GLN A 245 -6.24 -9.49 -17.20
CA GLN A 245 -7.58 -9.68 -17.76
C GLN A 245 -7.80 -11.05 -18.42
N PHE A 246 -6.74 -11.74 -18.84
CA PHE A 246 -6.88 -13.04 -19.47
C PHE A 246 -6.69 -14.20 -18.50
N THR A 247 -7.41 -15.28 -18.75
CA THR A 247 -7.35 -16.51 -17.95
C THR A 247 -6.35 -17.50 -18.53
N SER A 248 -5.96 -18.49 -17.74
CA SER A 248 -5.09 -19.60 -18.21
C SER A 248 -5.79 -20.41 -19.28
N PRO A 249 -5.09 -20.82 -20.35
CA PRO A 249 -5.64 -21.74 -21.34
C PRO A 249 -5.94 -23.10 -20.69
N LEU A 250 -6.90 -23.81 -21.26
CA LEU A 250 -7.23 -25.15 -20.79
C LEU A 250 -6.13 -26.13 -21.21
N PHE A 251 -5.63 -26.92 -20.28
CA PHE A 251 -4.74 -28.02 -20.60
C PHE A 251 -5.58 -29.17 -21.18
N PRO A 252 -5.21 -29.73 -22.33
CA PRO A 252 -5.95 -30.87 -22.89
C PRO A 252 -5.95 -32.07 -21.95
N SER A 253 -7.04 -32.81 -21.89
CA SER A 253 -7.10 -34.07 -21.12
C SER A 253 -6.06 -35.07 -21.62
N VAL A 254 -5.41 -35.75 -20.70
CA VAL A 254 -4.43 -36.78 -20.99
C VAL A 254 -4.84 -38.08 -20.29
N ASP A 255 -5.07 -39.12 -21.05
CA ASP A 255 -5.36 -40.42 -20.46
C ASP A 255 -4.21 -40.86 -19.55
N LYS A 256 -4.57 -41.48 -18.43
CA LYS A 256 -3.62 -41.99 -17.43
C LYS A 256 -2.80 -40.95 -16.67
N PHE A 257 -3.15 -39.68 -16.83
CA PHE A 257 -2.59 -38.57 -16.02
C PHE A 257 -3.67 -37.84 -15.28
N GLN A 258 -3.39 -37.48 -14.05
CA GLN A 258 -4.20 -36.48 -13.33
C GLN A 258 -3.57 -35.12 -13.57
N VAL A 259 -4.36 -34.19 -14.13
CA VAL A 259 -3.95 -32.81 -14.36
C VAL A 259 -4.56 -31.94 -13.27
N SER A 260 -3.73 -31.17 -12.57
CA SER A 260 -4.20 -30.21 -11.57
C SER A 260 -4.60 -28.89 -12.23
N GLU A 261 -5.38 -28.08 -11.50
CA GLU A 261 -5.61 -26.69 -11.89
C GLU A 261 -4.27 -25.95 -12.05
N PRO A 262 -4.17 -25.02 -13.03
CA PRO A 262 -2.93 -24.30 -13.26
C PRO A 262 -2.61 -23.33 -12.13
N SER A 263 -1.35 -23.31 -11.70
CA SER A 263 -0.83 -22.23 -10.87
C SER A 263 -0.23 -21.14 -11.75
N VAL A 264 -0.49 -19.88 -11.38
CA VAL A 264 -0.03 -18.70 -12.14
C VAL A 264 0.98 -17.93 -11.30
N ASP A 265 2.15 -17.65 -11.91
CA ASP A 265 3.20 -16.81 -11.32
C ASP A 265 3.53 -15.68 -12.29
N ASP A 266 3.20 -14.45 -11.86
CA ASP A 266 3.38 -13.24 -12.64
C ASP A 266 4.64 -12.50 -12.23
N LYS A 267 5.61 -12.37 -13.15
CA LYS A 267 6.81 -11.56 -13.03
C LYS A 267 6.67 -10.33 -13.92
N LEU A 268 5.88 -9.37 -13.45
CA LEU A 268 5.61 -8.13 -14.18
C LEU A 268 6.55 -7.02 -13.74
N ARG A 269 7.11 -6.28 -14.73
CA ARG A 269 7.89 -5.06 -14.51
C ARG A 269 6.99 -3.87 -14.20
N ASN A 270 5.82 -3.85 -14.80
CA ASN A 270 4.74 -2.89 -14.59
C ASN A 270 3.41 -3.59 -14.94
N PRO A 271 2.24 -2.97 -14.72
CA PRO A 271 0.94 -3.63 -14.96
C PRO A 271 0.70 -4.14 -16.38
N LEU A 272 1.51 -3.69 -17.35
CA LEU A 272 1.33 -4.01 -18.77
C LEU A 272 2.41 -4.93 -19.33
N GLU A 273 3.56 -5.06 -18.69
CA GLU A 273 4.74 -5.69 -19.29
C GLU A 273 5.44 -6.64 -18.34
N GLY A 274 5.75 -7.81 -18.81
CA GLY A 274 6.46 -8.82 -18.05
C GLY A 274 6.27 -10.21 -18.60
N THR A 275 6.31 -11.18 -17.70
CA THR A 275 6.19 -12.61 -18.02
C THR A 275 5.23 -13.27 -17.03
N ARG A 276 4.26 -13.99 -17.56
CA ARG A 276 3.36 -14.88 -16.82
C ARG A 276 3.78 -16.32 -17.04
N HIS A 277 4.02 -17.06 -15.95
CA HIS A 277 4.23 -18.49 -15.97
C HIS A 277 2.96 -19.20 -15.54
N ILE A 278 2.44 -20.07 -16.40
CA ILE A 278 1.24 -20.87 -16.14
C ILE A 278 1.73 -22.32 -16.02
N ASN A 279 1.69 -22.88 -14.83
CA ASN A 279 2.24 -24.19 -14.51
C ASN A 279 1.11 -25.20 -14.31
N TYR A 280 1.08 -26.22 -15.13
CA TYR A 280 0.18 -27.38 -15.01
C TYR A 280 0.97 -28.54 -14.43
N THR A 281 0.46 -29.14 -13.37
CA THR A 281 1.05 -30.33 -12.75
C THR A 281 0.32 -31.56 -13.22
N LEU A 282 1.10 -32.51 -13.83
CA LEU A 282 0.61 -33.74 -14.36
C LEU A 282 1.18 -34.92 -13.53
N LEU A 283 0.30 -35.69 -12.94
CA LEU A 283 0.68 -36.87 -12.14
C LEU A 283 0.35 -38.15 -12.92
N PRO A 284 1.36 -38.98 -13.35
CA PRO A 284 1.12 -40.23 -14.03
C PRO A 284 0.48 -41.27 -13.09
N ARG A 285 -0.52 -42.00 -13.59
CA ARG A 285 -1.20 -43.09 -12.87
C ARG A 285 -0.80 -44.48 -13.31
N GLU A 286 -0.13 -44.59 -14.46
CA GLU A 286 0.33 -45.87 -15.03
C GLU A 286 1.75 -45.72 -15.56
N THR A 287 2.45 -46.83 -15.63
CA THR A 287 3.79 -46.94 -16.25
C THR A 287 3.64 -47.10 -17.75
N GLY A 288 4.62 -46.61 -18.52
CA GLY A 288 4.59 -46.70 -19.97
C GLY A 288 5.24 -45.50 -20.64
N GLU A 289 5.07 -45.45 -21.95
CA GLU A 289 5.50 -44.32 -22.76
C GLU A 289 4.25 -43.55 -23.25
N PHE A 290 4.19 -42.27 -22.92
CA PHE A 290 3.03 -41.43 -23.19
C PHE A 290 3.45 -40.15 -23.92
N THR A 291 2.61 -39.73 -24.85
CA THR A 291 2.78 -38.44 -25.52
C THR A 291 1.91 -37.38 -24.82
N LEU A 292 2.54 -36.43 -24.17
CA LEU A 292 1.87 -35.29 -23.56
C LEU A 292 1.47 -34.26 -24.63
N PRO A 293 0.25 -33.78 -24.64
CA PRO A 293 -0.26 -32.86 -25.67
C PRO A 293 0.35 -31.44 -25.51
N SER A 294 0.28 -30.69 -26.59
CA SER A 294 0.61 -29.27 -26.57
C SER A 294 -0.54 -28.42 -26.05
N VAL A 295 -0.21 -27.34 -25.32
CA VAL A 295 -1.18 -26.31 -24.94
C VAL A 295 -1.37 -25.36 -26.13
N THR A 296 -2.63 -24.99 -26.39
CA THR A 296 -2.97 -23.96 -27.37
C THR A 296 -3.27 -22.66 -26.64
N PHE A 297 -2.56 -21.59 -26.99
CA PHE A 297 -2.81 -20.23 -26.47
C PHE A 297 -3.05 -19.28 -27.63
N SER A 298 -4.18 -18.58 -27.61
CA SER A 298 -4.55 -17.60 -28.62
C SER A 298 -4.70 -16.22 -28.01
N TRP A 299 -4.19 -15.23 -28.71
CA TRP A 299 -4.31 -13.83 -28.32
C TRP A 299 -4.61 -12.94 -29.50
N PHE A 300 -5.15 -11.76 -29.22
CA PHE A 300 -5.30 -10.72 -30.23
C PHE A 300 -4.06 -9.85 -30.26
N ASP A 301 -3.33 -9.83 -31.37
CA ASP A 301 -2.17 -8.97 -31.57
C ASP A 301 -2.60 -7.59 -32.06
N THR A 302 -2.45 -6.59 -31.18
CA THR A 302 -2.88 -5.21 -31.44
C THR A 302 -2.08 -4.53 -32.55
N SER A 303 -0.85 -5.01 -32.85
CA SER A 303 -0.02 -4.45 -33.91
C SER A 303 -0.43 -4.89 -35.29
N SER A 304 -0.88 -6.13 -35.46
CA SER A 304 -1.37 -6.67 -36.73
C SER A 304 -2.90 -6.57 -36.88
N GLY A 305 -3.62 -6.30 -35.79
CA GLY A 305 -5.08 -6.29 -35.76
C GLY A 305 -5.70 -7.69 -36.00
N THR A 306 -4.97 -8.75 -35.71
CA THR A 306 -5.39 -10.13 -35.99
C THR A 306 -5.15 -11.04 -34.79
N TYR A 307 -5.87 -12.16 -34.75
CA TYR A 307 -5.61 -13.19 -33.76
C TYR A 307 -4.37 -13.99 -34.14
N LYS A 308 -3.51 -14.25 -33.15
CA LYS A 308 -2.38 -15.18 -33.25
C LYS A 308 -2.63 -16.37 -32.34
N THR A 309 -2.15 -17.53 -32.75
CA THR A 309 -2.25 -18.77 -31.98
C THR A 309 -0.89 -19.42 -31.88
N PHE A 310 -0.47 -19.62 -30.64
CA PHE A 310 0.66 -20.49 -30.32
C PHE A 310 0.14 -21.91 -30.10
N ARG A 311 0.84 -22.87 -30.69
CA ARG A 311 0.66 -24.29 -30.40
C ARG A 311 2.01 -24.82 -29.92
N GLY A 312 2.05 -25.27 -28.68
CA GLY A 312 3.24 -25.89 -28.13
C GLY A 312 3.59 -27.16 -28.90
N GLN A 313 4.69 -27.79 -28.53
CA GLN A 313 5.07 -29.10 -29.10
C GLN A 313 4.67 -30.22 -28.11
N PRO A 314 4.10 -31.31 -28.61
CA PRO A 314 3.87 -32.50 -27.81
C PRO A 314 5.21 -33.06 -27.37
N GLN A 315 5.26 -33.67 -26.17
CA GLN A 315 6.49 -34.30 -25.66
C GLN A 315 6.22 -35.72 -25.22
N THR A 316 7.08 -36.66 -25.69
CA THR A 316 7.05 -38.03 -25.22
C THR A 316 7.71 -38.13 -23.84
N VAL A 317 7.00 -38.74 -22.91
CA VAL A 317 7.47 -38.99 -21.54
C VAL A 317 7.43 -40.47 -21.24
N LYS A 318 8.53 -40.97 -20.64
CA LYS A 318 8.65 -42.37 -20.22
C LYS A 318 8.47 -42.47 -18.70
N VAL A 319 7.39 -43.12 -18.29
CA VAL A 319 7.07 -43.37 -16.88
C VAL A 319 7.56 -44.79 -16.50
N LYS A 320 8.53 -44.84 -15.62
CA LYS A 320 9.08 -46.12 -15.10
C LYS A 320 8.35 -46.52 -13.81
N GLN A 321 8.37 -47.83 -13.52
CA GLN A 321 7.88 -48.31 -12.25
C GLN A 321 8.78 -47.81 -11.13
N GLY A 322 8.20 -47.10 -10.14
CA GLY A 322 8.91 -46.76 -8.93
C GLY A 322 9.18 -48.01 -8.10
N ASN A 323 10.37 -48.16 -7.55
CA ASN A 323 10.61 -49.19 -6.54
C ASN A 323 9.81 -48.80 -5.30
N VAL A 324 8.87 -49.65 -4.88
CA VAL A 324 8.07 -49.44 -3.65
C VAL A 324 8.99 -49.23 -2.43
N LEU A 325 10.19 -49.84 -2.42
CA LEU A 325 11.20 -49.63 -1.40
C LEU A 325 11.75 -48.18 -1.38
N SER A 326 11.88 -47.50 -2.53
CA SER A 326 12.36 -46.11 -2.56
C SER A 326 11.32 -45.10 -2.06
N TYR A 327 10.03 -45.48 -2.13
CA TYR A 327 8.96 -44.68 -1.53
C TYR A 327 8.97 -44.75 0.01
N PHE A 328 9.28 -45.93 0.55
CA PHE A 328 9.40 -46.15 2.01
C PHE A 328 10.75 -45.66 2.56
N SER A 329 11.87 -45.76 1.79
CA SER A 329 13.15 -45.22 2.22
C SER A 329 13.12 -43.66 2.27
N GLY A 330 12.39 -43.02 1.36
CA GLY A 330 12.16 -41.55 1.41
C GLY A 330 11.31 -41.08 2.60
N LEU A 331 10.44 -41.97 3.11
CA LEU A 331 9.65 -41.72 4.32
C LEU A 331 10.45 -41.99 5.62
N LEU A 332 11.44 -42.87 5.57
CA LEU A 332 12.29 -43.24 6.71
C LEU A 332 13.57 -42.38 6.82
N GLU A 333 13.99 -41.72 5.73
CA GLU A 333 15.07 -40.73 5.70
C GLU A 333 14.51 -39.29 5.78
N ALA A 334 13.47 -39.06 6.58
CA ALA A 334 12.81 -37.76 6.72
C ALA A 334 13.63 -36.70 7.47
N ASP A 335 14.95 -36.82 7.54
CA ASP A 335 15.85 -35.82 8.14
C ASP A 335 16.85 -35.19 7.16
N ALA A 336 16.73 -35.43 5.86
CA ALA A 336 17.49 -34.68 4.87
C ALA A 336 16.57 -34.15 3.78
N PRO A 337 16.41 -32.84 3.63
CA PRO A 337 15.65 -32.27 2.50
C PRO A 337 16.45 -32.53 1.22
N LYS A 338 16.22 -33.68 0.59
CA LYS A 338 16.74 -33.97 -0.73
C LYS A 338 16.01 -33.11 -1.74
N ALA A 339 16.77 -32.20 -2.31
CA ALA A 339 16.54 -31.38 -3.51
C ALA A 339 15.19 -31.62 -4.21
N MET A 340 14.17 -30.86 -3.79
CA MET A 340 13.02 -30.61 -4.62
C MET A 340 13.46 -29.69 -5.76
N ASN A 341 13.40 -30.22 -6.97
CA ASN A 341 13.46 -29.53 -8.26
C ASN A 341 14.68 -28.61 -8.52
N PRO A 342 15.59 -28.93 -9.47
CA PRO A 342 16.70 -28.05 -9.82
C PRO A 342 16.31 -26.68 -10.35
N LEU A 343 15.02 -26.42 -10.63
CA LEU A 343 14.49 -25.12 -11.00
C LEU A 343 14.25 -24.19 -9.80
N LEU A 344 14.10 -24.76 -8.57
CA LEU A 344 14.03 -23.97 -7.33
C LEU A 344 15.42 -23.59 -6.78
N ASN A 345 16.49 -24.29 -7.24
CA ASN A 345 17.86 -23.95 -6.86
C ASN A 345 18.43 -22.72 -7.58
N ARG A 346 17.66 -22.08 -8.47
CA ARG A 346 18.00 -20.78 -9.10
C ARG A 346 17.19 -19.60 -8.61
N ALA A 347 16.24 -19.82 -7.70
CA ALA A 347 15.79 -18.77 -6.82
C ALA A 347 17.00 -18.39 -5.95
N SER A 348 17.54 -17.20 -6.15
CA SER A 348 18.62 -16.65 -5.35
C SER A 348 18.44 -17.09 -3.90
N HIS A 349 19.50 -17.63 -3.31
CA HIS A 349 19.61 -17.82 -1.87
C HIS A 349 19.42 -16.46 -1.16
N SER A 350 18.18 -16.00 -1.07
CA SER A 350 17.81 -15.29 0.11
C SER A 350 17.68 -16.40 1.17
N ASP A 351 18.66 -16.52 2.04
CA ASP A 351 18.56 -17.27 3.29
C ASP A 351 17.35 -16.74 4.07
N PHE A 352 16.16 -17.20 3.68
CA PHE A 352 14.93 -16.97 4.41
C PHE A 352 14.90 -17.95 5.59
N ARG A 353 15.95 -17.91 6.43
CA ARG A 353 15.85 -18.41 7.78
C ARG A 353 14.94 -17.43 8.52
N PRO A 354 13.78 -17.88 9.00
CA PRO A 354 12.93 -17.01 9.83
C PRO A 354 13.80 -16.33 10.85
N TYR A 355 13.65 -15.04 11.05
CA TYR A 355 14.47 -14.22 11.96
C TYR A 355 14.63 -14.83 13.37
N VAL A 356 13.68 -15.70 13.78
CA VAL A 356 13.70 -16.47 15.04
C VAL A 356 14.92 -17.39 15.18
N TYR A 357 15.53 -17.88 14.09
CA TYR A 357 16.73 -18.74 14.15
C TYR A 357 18.04 -17.95 14.13
N ARG A 358 18.01 -16.64 14.05
CA ARG A 358 19.20 -15.81 14.20
C ARG A 358 19.42 -15.48 15.67
N THR A 359 20.61 -15.76 16.18
CA THR A 359 20.99 -15.50 17.58
C THR A 359 20.78 -14.03 17.99
N TRP A 360 21.00 -13.08 17.09
CA TRP A 360 20.79 -11.67 17.36
C TRP A 360 19.31 -11.31 17.62
N PHE A 361 18.33 -12.06 17.07
CA PHE A 361 16.91 -11.85 17.34
C PHE A 361 16.61 -12.06 18.83
N TRP A 362 17.17 -13.13 19.42
CA TRP A 362 17.00 -13.42 20.83
C TRP A 362 17.72 -12.40 21.73
N LEU A 363 18.86 -11.84 21.27
CA LEU A 363 19.55 -10.75 21.96
C LEU A 363 18.71 -9.48 21.98
N VAL A 364 18.12 -9.09 20.85
CA VAL A 364 17.22 -7.91 20.78
C VAL A 364 15.98 -8.13 21.64
N LEU A 365 15.39 -9.32 21.59
CA LEU A 365 14.24 -9.66 22.43
C LEU A 365 14.58 -9.61 23.93
N ALA A 366 15.74 -10.13 24.31
CA ALA A 366 16.23 -10.07 25.69
C ALA A 366 16.45 -8.63 26.17
N VAL A 367 17.03 -7.76 25.32
CA VAL A 367 17.22 -6.33 25.63
C VAL A 367 15.87 -5.62 25.79
N LEU A 368 14.89 -5.91 24.93
CA LEU A 368 13.54 -5.34 25.05
C LEU A 368 12.84 -5.78 26.33
N LEU A 369 12.91 -7.07 26.66
CA LEU A 369 12.35 -7.60 27.91
C LEU A 369 13.03 -7.00 29.14
N PHE A 370 14.36 -6.88 29.10
CA PHE A 370 15.13 -6.24 30.17
C PHE A 370 14.73 -4.77 30.33
N SER A 371 14.58 -4.04 29.23
CA SER A 371 14.12 -2.65 29.23
C SER A 371 12.72 -2.49 29.85
N LEU A 372 11.79 -3.40 29.55
CA LEU A 372 10.45 -3.42 30.15
C LEU A 372 10.50 -3.68 31.66
N ILE A 373 11.35 -4.62 32.10
CA ILE A 373 11.53 -4.91 33.52
C ILE A 373 12.11 -3.68 34.25
N VAL A 374 13.14 -3.06 33.70
CA VAL A 374 13.75 -1.84 34.25
C VAL A 374 12.73 -0.70 34.32
N SER A 375 11.96 -0.48 33.23
CA SER A 375 10.90 0.52 33.19
C SER A 375 9.82 0.24 34.25
N GLY A 376 9.42 -1.02 34.42
CA GLY A 376 8.48 -1.44 35.47
C GLY A 376 8.98 -1.15 36.87
N ILE A 377 10.27 -1.44 37.15
CA ILE A 377 10.90 -1.15 38.45
C ILE A 377 10.96 0.36 38.73
N ILE A 378 11.33 1.16 37.70
CA ILE A 378 11.39 2.62 37.83
C ILE A 378 9.98 3.18 38.06
N SER A 379 8.99 2.72 37.32
CA SER A 379 7.58 3.13 37.45
C SER A 379 7.04 2.76 38.83
N HIS A 380 7.33 1.55 39.32
CA HIS A 380 6.91 1.09 40.66
C HIS A 380 7.56 1.93 41.77
N ASN A 381 8.85 2.21 41.64
CA ASN A 381 9.54 3.08 42.61
C ASN A 381 9.03 4.51 42.61
N ASN A 382 8.73 5.06 41.42
CA ASN A 382 8.15 6.41 41.27
C ASN A 382 6.73 6.48 41.84
N ARG A 383 5.96 5.39 41.68
CA ARG A 383 4.61 5.28 42.22
C ARG A 383 4.64 5.22 43.74
N LEU A 384 5.50 4.37 44.31
CA LEU A 384 5.73 4.29 45.78
C LEU A 384 6.18 5.65 46.38
N SER A 385 7.01 6.39 45.65
CA SER A 385 7.47 7.72 46.10
C SER A 385 6.34 8.77 46.14
N ARG A 386 5.28 8.59 45.34
CA ARG A 386 4.14 9.54 45.23
C ARG A 386 2.95 9.12 46.10
N GLU A 387 2.65 7.83 46.19
CA GLU A 387 1.48 7.29 46.92
C GLU A 387 1.76 7.06 48.40
N ASP A 388 3.00 6.68 48.76
CA ASP A 388 3.40 6.46 50.13
C ASP A 388 4.86 6.93 50.38
N PRO A 389 5.05 8.24 50.57
CA PRO A 389 6.39 8.82 50.76
C PRO A 389 7.07 8.31 52.05
N ALA A 390 6.30 7.90 53.06
CA ALA A 390 6.86 7.37 54.31
C ALA A 390 7.48 5.98 54.12
N ALA A 391 6.78 5.08 53.42
CA ALA A 391 7.31 3.74 53.08
C ALA A 391 8.56 3.83 52.19
N TYR A 392 8.57 4.78 51.24
CA TYR A 392 9.72 5.03 50.37
C TYR A 392 10.93 5.58 51.13
N ALA A 393 10.71 6.49 52.10
CA ALA A 393 11.75 7.02 52.98
C ALA A 393 12.38 5.92 53.82
N ILE A 394 11.58 5.01 54.43
CA ILE A 394 12.06 3.87 55.21
C ILE A 394 12.91 2.92 54.34
N LYS A 395 12.43 2.58 53.13
CA LYS A 395 13.14 1.70 52.21
C LYS A 395 14.49 2.26 51.76
N THR A 396 14.55 3.58 51.50
CA THR A 396 15.79 4.26 51.14
C THR A 396 16.73 4.45 52.33
N ALA A 397 16.21 4.73 53.51
CA ALA A 397 16.99 4.81 54.76
C ALA A 397 17.66 3.48 55.11
N ASN A 398 16.90 2.36 55.05
CA ASN A 398 17.43 1.01 55.27
C ASN A 398 18.54 0.63 54.29
N ARG A 399 18.43 1.03 53.03
CA ARG A 399 19.48 0.77 52.02
C ARG A 399 20.78 1.51 52.35
N VAL A 400 20.66 2.76 52.81
CA VAL A 400 21.82 3.55 53.24
C VAL A 400 22.47 2.96 54.49
N LEU A 401 21.66 2.62 55.50
CA LEU A 401 22.16 1.98 56.73
C LEU A 401 22.93 0.68 56.42
N ASN A 402 22.35 -0.21 55.60
CA ASN A 402 22.99 -1.48 55.24
C ASN A 402 24.31 -1.29 54.47
N LYS A 403 24.45 -0.22 53.65
CA LYS A 403 25.69 0.11 52.95
C LYS A 403 26.79 0.48 53.95
N TYR A 404 26.52 1.42 54.86
CA TYR A 404 27.48 1.87 55.84
C TYR A 404 27.77 0.79 56.90
N TRP A 405 26.77 0.01 57.29
CA TRP A 405 26.93 -1.10 58.25
C TRP A 405 27.86 -2.18 57.72
N ARG A 406 27.77 -2.52 56.45
CA ARG A 406 28.70 -3.46 55.79
C ARG A 406 30.14 -2.93 55.83
N GLN A 407 30.35 -1.66 55.56
CA GLN A 407 31.68 -1.04 55.61
C GLN A 407 32.21 -0.97 57.05
N ALA A 408 31.33 -0.62 57.99
CA ALA A 408 31.69 -0.61 59.38
C ALA A 408 32.09 -2.01 59.95
N THR A 409 31.31 -3.04 59.61
CA THR A 409 31.64 -4.43 60.00
C THR A 409 32.93 -4.91 59.37
N GLU A 410 33.22 -4.50 58.11
CA GLU A 410 34.53 -4.79 57.50
C GLU A 410 35.65 -4.05 58.16
N ALA A 411 35.50 -2.79 58.55
CA ALA A 411 36.48 -2.03 59.31
C ALA A 411 36.69 -2.61 60.73
N ALA A 412 35.60 -3.06 61.38
CA ALA A 412 35.66 -3.74 62.67
C ALA A 412 36.46 -5.06 62.61
N SER A 413 36.25 -5.86 61.56
CA SER A 413 37.00 -7.12 61.39
C SER A 413 38.50 -6.92 61.18
N ARG A 414 38.91 -5.74 60.72
CA ARG A 414 40.28 -5.31 60.49
C ARG A 414 40.85 -4.53 61.69
N LEU A 415 40.10 -4.41 62.81
CA LEU A 415 40.40 -3.60 63.95
C LEU A 415 40.80 -2.15 63.62
N SER A 416 40.24 -1.62 62.56
CA SER A 416 40.52 -0.26 62.07
C SER A 416 39.76 0.79 62.89
N PRO A 417 40.38 1.94 63.26
CA PRO A 417 39.68 3.04 63.91
C PRO A 417 38.59 3.70 63.08
N GLU A 418 38.51 3.38 61.80
CA GLU A 418 37.48 3.89 60.89
C GLU A 418 36.06 3.32 61.14
N PHE A 419 35.94 2.32 62.03
CA PHE A 419 34.64 1.78 62.43
C PHE A 419 33.71 2.85 62.99
N TYR A 420 34.19 3.67 63.94
CA TYR A 420 33.35 4.67 64.59
C TYR A 420 32.80 5.72 63.68
N PRO A 421 33.57 6.40 62.77
CA PRO A 421 33.03 7.40 61.84
C PRO A 421 32.11 6.78 60.76
N LEU A 422 32.36 5.52 60.40
CA LEU A 422 31.46 4.83 59.44
C LEU A 422 30.10 4.46 60.05
N ALA A 423 30.13 3.98 61.31
CA ALA A 423 28.90 3.66 62.06
C ALA A 423 28.08 4.92 62.37
N GLU A 424 28.72 5.99 62.79
CA GLU A 424 28.10 7.30 63.04
C GLU A 424 27.49 7.87 61.76
N SER A 425 28.24 7.88 60.66
CA SER A 425 27.75 8.35 59.35
C SER A 425 26.59 7.52 58.86
N GLY A 426 26.59 6.20 59.06
CA GLY A 426 25.49 5.31 58.70
C GLY A 426 24.23 5.59 59.50
N LEU A 427 24.35 5.77 60.81
CA LEU A 427 23.24 6.03 61.71
C LEU A 427 22.63 7.42 61.46
N SER A 428 23.47 8.46 61.38
CA SER A 428 23.02 9.83 61.14
C SER A 428 22.30 9.98 59.79
N GLN A 429 22.81 9.36 58.71
CA GLN A 429 22.15 9.37 57.41
C GLN A 429 20.85 8.54 57.38
N TYR A 430 20.79 7.45 58.15
CA TYR A 430 19.57 6.68 58.34
C TYR A 430 18.48 7.50 59.01
N LEU A 431 18.81 8.16 60.14
CA LEU A 431 17.88 9.01 60.90
C LEU A 431 17.43 10.22 60.06
N ALA A 432 18.36 10.90 59.41
CA ALA A 432 18.03 12.02 58.52
C ALA A 432 17.06 11.64 57.40
N LYS A 433 17.25 10.48 56.75
CA LYS A 433 16.35 10.02 55.67
C LYS A 433 15.04 9.46 56.20
N LYS A 434 15.02 8.81 57.35
CA LYS A 434 13.81 8.22 57.94
C LYS A 434 12.87 9.29 58.51
N PHE A 435 13.42 10.31 59.18
CA PHE A 435 12.67 11.33 59.88
C PHE A 435 12.67 12.69 59.15
N GLY A 436 13.35 12.85 58.01
CA GLY A 436 13.40 14.09 57.24
C GLY A 436 14.20 15.22 57.91
N ILE A 437 15.09 14.91 58.86
CA ILE A 437 15.84 15.89 59.65
C ILE A 437 17.03 16.42 58.84
N SER A 438 17.25 17.74 58.84
CA SER A 438 18.35 18.33 58.09
C SER A 438 19.72 17.98 58.69
N ARG A 439 20.75 17.77 57.85
CA ARG A 439 22.13 17.31 58.20
C ARG A 439 22.93 18.26 59.10
N SER A 440 22.35 19.36 59.54
CA SER A 440 23.08 20.39 60.29
C SER A 440 23.11 20.18 61.82
N LEU A 441 22.40 19.19 62.33
CA LEU A 441 22.38 18.87 63.76
C LEU A 441 23.43 17.83 64.07
N GLY A 442 24.31 18.10 65.03
CA GLY A 442 25.29 17.12 65.52
C GLY A 442 24.60 15.95 66.24
N THR A 443 25.30 14.80 66.35
CA THR A 443 24.73 13.52 66.89
C THR A 443 24.15 13.66 68.28
N GLY A 444 24.56 14.67 69.08
CA GLY A 444 24.04 14.95 70.46
C GLY A 444 22.64 15.63 70.44
N GLU A 445 22.24 16.35 69.37
CA GLU A 445 20.95 17.03 69.28
C GLU A 445 19.88 16.12 68.71
N LEU A 446 20.25 15.10 67.88
CA LEU A 446 19.34 14.13 67.30
C LEU A 446 18.70 13.17 68.29
N LEU A 447 19.21 13.08 69.49
CA LEU A 447 18.70 12.21 70.59
C LEU A 447 17.71 12.93 71.51
N ASN A 448 17.48 14.26 71.35
CA ASN A 448 16.58 15.04 72.15
C ASN A 448 15.32 15.53 71.43
N GLU A 449 15.14 15.23 70.11
CA GLU A 449 13.91 15.36 69.36
C GLU A 449 13.31 13.97 69.15
#